data_52f38727fd85a9c170404b77107ea250
#
_entry.id   52f38727fd85a9c170404b77107ea250
#
_cell.length_a   1.000
_cell.length_b   1.000
_cell.length_c   1.000
_cell.angle_alpha   90.00
_cell.angle_beta   90.00
_cell.angle_gamma   90.00
#
_symmetry.space_group_name_H-M   'P 1'
#
loop_
_entity.id
_entity.type
_entity.pdbx_description
1 polymer ?
#
loop_
_entity_poly.entity_id
_entity_poly.type
_entity_poly.pdbx_seq_one_letter_code
_entity_poly.pdbx_strand_id
1 'polypeptide(L)'
;YLRARQTARVALDAAGPRLAGLGVRVDERLRDRELGVLDLLTGRGIEARFSAEARRRAWLGKFAYRPPGGESWADLAFRVRSVLRDIDDEESGRRVLVVAHDALVLLFRYVCERLDESELTAIMRSTSVANASITRLVRPSGAGAWSLDCFNVIEHLAAGGTAPDTDPATGMPPA
;
A
#
# COMPACT_ATOMS: atom_id res chain seq x y z
N TYR A 1 -6.20 6.59 7.61
CA TYR A 1 -7.65 6.54 7.40
C TYR A 1 -8.33 5.58 8.38
N LEU A 2 -9.62 5.83 8.68
CA LEU A 2 -10.37 5.08 9.69
C LEU A 2 -10.49 3.59 9.36
N ARG A 3 -10.73 3.24 8.08
CA ARG A 3 -10.91 1.86 7.61
C ARG A 3 -9.72 0.94 7.97
N ALA A 4 -8.47 1.39 7.78
CA ALA A 4 -7.30 0.59 8.12
C ALA A 4 -7.21 0.31 9.65
N ARG A 5 -7.54 1.31 10.47
CA ARG A 5 -7.57 1.14 11.94
C ARG A 5 -8.68 0.20 12.38
N GLN A 6 -9.84 0.26 11.74
CA GLN A 6 -10.95 -0.66 12.01
C GLN A 6 -10.57 -2.09 11.62
N THR A 7 -9.97 -2.29 10.44
CA THR A 7 -9.48 -3.61 10.01
C THR A 7 -8.47 -4.18 11.01
N ALA A 8 -7.50 -3.37 11.46
CA ALA A 8 -6.53 -3.81 12.46
C ALA A 8 -7.20 -4.25 13.77
N ARG A 9 -8.19 -3.50 14.26
CA ARG A 9 -8.93 -3.85 15.49
C ARG A 9 -9.71 -5.13 15.32
N VAL A 10 -10.52 -5.25 14.25
CA VAL A 10 -11.29 -6.45 13.96
C VAL A 10 -10.40 -7.68 13.86
N ALA A 11 -9.24 -7.56 13.21
CA ALA A 11 -8.28 -8.66 13.10
C ALA A 11 -7.70 -9.06 14.47
N LEU A 12 -7.38 -8.11 15.35
CA LEU A 12 -6.90 -8.40 16.70
C LEU A 12 -7.99 -9.02 17.57
N ASP A 13 -9.23 -8.52 17.51
CA ASP A 13 -10.36 -9.05 18.27
C ASP A 13 -10.66 -10.51 17.85
N ALA A 14 -10.61 -10.80 16.54
CA ALA A 14 -10.80 -12.14 16.00
C ALA A 14 -9.66 -13.11 16.36
N ALA A 15 -8.45 -12.62 16.57
CA ALA A 15 -7.30 -13.45 16.96
C ALA A 15 -7.37 -13.97 18.41
N GLY A 16 -8.30 -13.44 19.20
CA GLY A 16 -8.60 -13.91 20.54
C GLY A 16 -7.54 -13.58 21.60
N PRO A 17 -7.62 -14.24 22.79
CA PRO A 17 -6.82 -13.87 23.97
C PRO A 17 -5.30 -13.90 23.78
N ARG A 18 -4.81 -14.67 22.81
CA ARG A 18 -3.36 -14.78 22.54
C ARG A 18 -2.73 -13.46 22.10
N LEU A 19 -3.52 -12.58 21.48
CA LEU A 19 -3.06 -11.28 20.98
C LEU A 19 -3.75 -10.10 21.71
N ALA A 20 -4.53 -10.36 22.74
CA ALA A 20 -5.27 -9.33 23.48
C ALA A 20 -4.36 -8.24 24.11
N GLY A 21 -3.08 -8.53 24.33
CA GLY A 21 -2.09 -7.56 24.82
C GLY A 21 -1.43 -6.71 23.75
N LEU A 22 -1.68 -6.97 22.47
CA LEU A 22 -1.11 -6.18 21.39
C LEU A 22 -1.91 -4.89 21.17
N GLY A 23 -1.23 -3.76 21.36
CA GLY A 23 -1.77 -2.45 21.00
C GLY A 23 -1.66 -2.15 19.50
N VAL A 24 -2.60 -1.39 18.96
CA VAL A 24 -2.48 -0.82 17.61
C VAL A 24 -1.69 0.48 17.71
N ARG A 25 -0.48 0.49 17.19
CA ARG A 25 0.31 1.73 16.99
C ARG A 25 -0.16 2.40 15.70
N VAL A 26 -0.51 3.67 15.77
CA VAL A 26 -0.88 4.47 14.59
C VAL A 26 0.33 5.26 14.15
N ASP A 27 0.67 5.16 12.86
CA ASP A 27 1.78 5.89 12.25
C ASP A 27 1.28 6.67 11.04
N GLU A 28 1.46 7.99 11.07
CA GLU A 28 1.08 8.92 10.01
C GLU A 28 1.74 8.60 8.66
N ARG A 29 2.93 8.03 8.68
CA ARG A 29 3.66 7.64 7.47
C ARG A 29 2.99 6.50 6.71
N LEU A 30 2.08 5.75 7.36
CA LEU A 30 1.29 4.66 6.77
C LEU A 30 -0.08 5.12 6.26
N ARG A 31 -0.36 6.43 6.24
CA ARG A 31 -1.58 6.94 5.62
C ARG A 31 -1.56 6.69 4.11
N ASP A 32 -2.73 6.63 3.51
CA ASP A 32 -2.86 6.51 2.06
C ASP A 32 -2.22 7.71 1.33
N ARG A 33 -2.09 7.60 0.02
CA ARG A 33 -1.55 8.65 -0.82
C ARG A 33 -2.50 9.85 -0.85
N GLU A 34 -1.97 11.03 -0.61
CA GLU A 34 -2.70 12.27 -0.82
C GLU A 34 -2.78 12.61 -2.32
N LEU A 35 -3.99 12.76 -2.83
CA LEU A 35 -4.21 13.11 -4.23
C LEU A 35 -4.43 14.61 -4.45
N GLY A 36 -4.50 15.40 -3.38
CA GLY A 36 -4.66 16.86 -3.45
C GLY A 36 -5.89 17.26 -4.25
N VAL A 37 -5.71 18.16 -5.22
CA VAL A 37 -6.84 18.64 -6.06
C VAL A 37 -7.48 17.53 -6.91
N LEU A 38 -6.87 16.37 -7.04
CA LEU A 38 -7.38 15.24 -7.80
C LEU A 38 -8.13 14.22 -6.94
N ASP A 39 -8.27 14.49 -5.64
CA ASP A 39 -8.97 13.57 -4.74
C ASP A 39 -10.43 13.37 -5.16
N LEU A 40 -10.92 12.14 -4.99
CA LEU A 40 -12.27 11.70 -5.38
C LEU A 40 -12.59 11.81 -6.88
N LEU A 41 -11.60 12.05 -7.75
CA LEU A 41 -11.80 12.10 -9.19
C LEU A 41 -11.39 10.79 -9.86
N THR A 42 -12.22 10.34 -10.80
CA THR A 42 -11.86 9.28 -11.74
C THR A 42 -10.89 9.79 -12.79
N GLY A 43 -10.22 8.90 -13.53
CA GLY A 43 -9.34 9.29 -14.66
C GLY A 43 -10.05 10.21 -15.66
N ARG A 44 -11.28 9.87 -16.05
CA ARG A 44 -12.12 10.72 -16.92
C ARG A 44 -12.46 12.07 -16.28
N GLY A 45 -12.70 12.10 -14.97
CA GLY A 45 -12.93 13.33 -14.22
C GLY A 45 -11.70 14.24 -14.21
N ILE A 46 -10.50 13.67 -14.10
CA ILE A 46 -9.22 14.39 -14.17
C ILE A 46 -9.02 14.97 -15.58
N GLU A 47 -9.21 14.18 -16.63
CA GLU A 47 -9.12 14.64 -18.02
C GLU A 47 -10.07 15.79 -18.32
N ALA A 48 -11.32 15.69 -17.85
CA ALA A 48 -12.34 16.71 -18.11
C ALA A 48 -12.09 18.03 -17.33
N ARG A 49 -11.65 17.94 -16.07
CA ARG A 49 -11.55 19.13 -15.18
C ARG A 49 -10.13 19.67 -15.03
N PHE A 50 -9.13 18.80 -15.19
CA PHE A 50 -7.71 19.09 -14.96
C PHE A 50 -6.84 18.55 -16.11
N SER A 51 -7.22 18.85 -17.37
CA SER A 51 -6.52 18.33 -18.55
C SER A 51 -5.01 18.64 -18.58
N ALA A 52 -4.58 19.75 -17.98
CA ALA A 52 -3.16 20.10 -17.86
C ALA A 52 -2.44 19.12 -16.93
N GLU A 53 -3.07 18.71 -15.82
CA GLU A 53 -2.51 17.74 -14.88
C GLU A 53 -2.52 16.32 -15.47
N ALA A 54 -3.55 15.98 -16.26
CA ALA A 54 -3.57 14.71 -17.00
C ALA A 54 -2.36 14.61 -17.96
N ARG A 55 -2.09 15.65 -18.76
CA ARG A 55 -0.92 15.71 -19.65
C ARG A 55 0.41 15.67 -18.88
N ARG A 56 0.50 16.43 -17.79
CA ARG A 56 1.70 16.46 -16.94
C ARG A 56 2.00 15.08 -16.35
N ARG A 57 0.96 14.38 -15.90
CA ARG A 57 1.09 13.01 -15.38
C ARG A 57 1.52 12.02 -16.46
N ALA A 58 0.97 12.11 -17.68
CA ALA A 58 1.37 11.28 -18.80
C ALA A 58 2.84 11.49 -19.17
N TRP A 59 3.32 12.75 -19.11
CA TRP A 59 4.71 13.09 -19.41
C TRP A 59 5.69 12.64 -18.33
N LEU A 60 5.38 12.90 -17.03
CA LEU A 60 6.27 12.57 -15.91
C LEU A 60 6.23 11.09 -15.51
N GLY A 61 5.20 10.37 -15.91
CA GLY A 61 4.94 9.03 -15.41
C GLY A 61 4.33 9.01 -14.02
N LYS A 62 3.69 7.91 -13.68
CA LYS A 62 2.93 7.75 -12.43
C LYS A 62 3.82 7.87 -11.18
N PHE A 63 5.07 7.44 -11.27
CA PHE A 63 5.98 7.42 -10.12
C PHE A 63 6.42 8.83 -9.71
N ALA A 64 6.87 9.64 -10.67
CA ALA A 64 7.39 10.98 -10.40
C ALA A 64 6.30 12.07 -10.32
N TYR A 65 5.12 11.82 -10.92
CA TYR A 65 4.05 12.82 -10.93
C TYR A 65 3.49 13.09 -9.53
N ARG A 66 3.51 14.37 -9.15
CA ARG A 66 2.90 14.89 -7.92
C ARG A 66 1.75 15.80 -8.27
N PRO A 67 0.49 15.46 -7.90
CA PRO A 67 -0.63 16.38 -8.08
C PRO A 67 -0.49 17.61 -7.16
N PRO A 68 -1.05 18.78 -7.56
CA PRO A 68 -1.06 19.95 -6.68
C PRO A 68 -1.72 19.64 -5.33
N GLY A 69 -1.02 19.93 -4.24
CA GLY A 69 -1.46 19.61 -2.87
C GLY A 69 -1.42 18.14 -2.49
N GLY A 70 -0.83 17.28 -3.32
CA GLY A 70 -0.75 15.84 -3.09
C GLY A 70 0.68 15.29 -3.08
N GLU A 71 0.80 13.97 -3.15
CA GLU A 71 2.05 13.23 -3.07
C GLU A 71 2.32 12.45 -4.37
N SER A 72 3.58 12.36 -4.77
CA SER A 72 4.05 11.41 -5.78
C SER A 72 4.25 10.01 -5.16
N TRP A 73 4.43 8.99 -5.98
CA TRP A 73 4.85 7.67 -5.50
C TRP A 73 6.26 7.70 -4.90
N ALA A 74 7.13 8.57 -5.40
CA ALA A 74 8.45 8.80 -4.82
C ALA A 74 8.35 9.32 -3.38
N ASP A 75 7.42 10.24 -3.09
CA ASP A 75 7.20 10.75 -1.72
C ASP A 75 6.73 9.64 -0.78
N LEU A 76 5.80 8.80 -1.23
CA LEU A 76 5.36 7.64 -0.45
C LEU A 76 6.52 6.67 -0.20
N ALA A 77 7.38 6.43 -1.21
CA ALA A 77 8.54 5.56 -1.04
C ALA A 77 9.50 6.08 0.04
N PHE A 78 9.65 7.40 0.20
CA PHE A 78 10.40 7.97 1.32
C PHE A 78 9.74 7.68 2.67
N ARG A 79 8.42 7.79 2.77
CA ARG A 79 7.69 7.45 3.99
C ARG A 79 7.87 5.97 4.35
N VAL A 80 7.75 5.07 3.37
CA VAL A 80 7.95 3.63 3.57
C VAL A 80 9.37 3.31 4.03
N ARG A 81 10.40 3.92 3.41
CA ARG A 81 11.79 3.74 3.86
C ARG A 81 12.01 4.19 5.30
N SER A 82 11.38 5.28 5.70
CA SER A 82 11.44 5.77 7.08
C SER A 82 10.79 4.79 8.06
N VAL A 83 9.59 4.26 7.73
CA VAL A 83 8.91 3.26 8.57
C VAL A 83 9.73 1.96 8.67
N LEU A 84 10.29 1.49 7.55
CA LEU A 84 11.10 0.27 7.54
C LEU A 84 12.35 0.40 8.40
N ARG A 85 12.97 1.58 8.44
CA ARG A 85 14.11 1.84 9.32
C ARG A 85 13.73 1.69 10.78
N ASP A 86 12.62 2.30 11.19
CA ASP A 86 12.14 2.19 12.57
C ASP A 86 11.76 0.74 12.92
N ILE A 87 11.14 0.01 11.99
CA ILE A 87 10.85 -1.42 12.16
C ILE A 87 12.14 -2.22 12.34
N ASP A 88 13.16 -1.93 11.55
CA ASP A 88 14.46 -2.60 11.64
C ASP A 88 15.16 -2.33 12.99
N ASP A 89 15.07 -1.10 13.48
CA ASP A 89 15.72 -0.67 14.71
C ASP A 89 14.95 -1.13 15.96
N GLU A 90 13.62 -1.00 15.97
CA GLU A 90 12.79 -1.23 17.17
C GLU A 90 12.22 -2.66 17.26
N GLU A 91 12.01 -3.34 16.12
CA GLU A 91 11.27 -4.60 16.05
C GLU A 91 12.09 -5.75 15.45
N SER A 92 13.41 -5.64 15.48
CA SER A 92 14.31 -6.66 14.93
C SER A 92 14.00 -8.07 15.47
N GLY A 93 13.92 -9.06 14.58
CA GLY A 93 13.58 -10.44 14.91
C GLY A 93 12.10 -10.71 15.24
N ARG A 94 11.24 -9.70 15.16
CA ARG A 94 9.81 -9.80 15.43
C ARG A 94 8.98 -9.90 14.16
N ARG A 95 7.72 -10.32 14.34
CA ARG A 95 6.69 -10.25 13.29
C ARG A 95 5.90 -8.97 13.47
N VAL A 96 5.88 -8.13 12.45
CA VAL A 96 5.16 -6.86 12.43
C VAL A 96 4.00 -6.97 11.44
N LEU A 97 2.78 -6.69 11.90
CA LEU A 97 1.62 -6.56 11.04
C LEU A 97 1.38 -5.09 10.72
N VAL A 98 1.46 -4.73 9.45
CA VAL A 98 1.14 -3.41 8.94
C VAL A 98 -0.21 -3.47 8.23
N VAL A 99 -1.17 -2.66 8.67
CA VAL A 99 -2.48 -2.52 8.00
C VAL A 99 -2.51 -1.16 7.31
N ALA A 100 -2.51 -1.17 5.99
CA ALA A 100 -2.36 0.02 5.17
C ALA A 100 -3.25 -0.03 3.91
N HIS A 101 -2.85 0.64 2.86
CA HIS A 101 -3.57 0.80 1.60
C HIS A 101 -2.74 0.25 0.43
N ASP A 102 -3.36 -0.01 -0.70
CA ASP A 102 -2.76 -0.64 -1.88
C ASP A 102 -1.43 0.01 -2.32
N ALA A 103 -1.40 1.33 -2.42
CA ALA A 103 -0.19 2.06 -2.79
C ALA A 103 0.97 1.79 -1.82
N LEU A 104 0.68 1.69 -0.52
CA LEU A 104 1.69 1.36 0.49
C LEU A 104 2.18 -0.08 0.35
N VAL A 105 1.28 -1.04 0.13
CA VAL A 105 1.65 -2.46 -0.08
C VAL A 105 2.63 -2.58 -1.25
N LEU A 106 2.33 -1.94 -2.38
CA LEU A 106 3.19 -1.92 -3.56
C LEU A 106 4.53 -1.25 -3.30
N LEU A 107 4.55 -0.18 -2.50
CA LEU A 107 5.79 0.52 -2.16
C LEU A 107 6.62 -0.19 -1.09
N PHE A 108 6.01 -0.95 -0.19
CA PHE A 108 6.75 -1.88 0.66
C PHE A 108 7.49 -2.91 -0.21
N ARG A 109 6.83 -3.49 -1.22
CA ARG A 109 7.49 -4.35 -2.19
C ARG A 109 8.62 -3.65 -2.92
N TYR A 110 8.35 -2.47 -3.50
CA TYR A 110 9.33 -1.66 -4.22
C TYR A 110 10.61 -1.44 -3.41
N VAL A 111 10.46 -1.06 -2.14
CA VAL A 111 11.61 -0.76 -1.27
C VAL A 111 12.31 -2.04 -0.80
N CYS A 112 11.56 -3.03 -0.35
CA CYS A 112 12.10 -4.26 0.22
C CYS A 112 12.78 -5.16 -0.83
N GLU A 113 12.14 -5.34 -1.99
CA GLU A 113 12.67 -6.15 -3.09
C GLU A 113 13.68 -5.38 -3.95
N ARG A 114 13.87 -4.07 -3.69
CA ARG A 114 14.74 -3.17 -4.47
C ARG A 114 14.36 -3.10 -5.94
N LEU A 115 13.06 -3.13 -6.22
CA LEU A 115 12.54 -3.04 -7.58
C LEU A 115 12.91 -1.68 -8.20
N ASP A 116 13.04 -1.67 -9.51
CA ASP A 116 13.07 -0.42 -10.26
C ASP A 116 11.66 0.09 -10.60
N GLU A 117 11.54 1.28 -11.20
CA GLU A 117 10.25 1.89 -11.52
C GLU A 117 9.49 1.12 -12.60
N SER A 118 10.19 0.45 -13.52
CA SER A 118 9.57 -0.34 -14.57
C SER A 118 8.98 -1.62 -14.03
N GLU A 119 9.67 -2.31 -13.12
CA GLU A 119 9.20 -3.50 -12.41
C GLU A 119 7.98 -3.19 -11.54
N LEU A 120 8.03 -2.09 -10.77
CA LEU A 120 6.87 -1.63 -10.00
C LEU A 120 5.67 -1.34 -10.91
N THR A 121 5.90 -0.66 -12.05
CA THR A 121 4.86 -0.34 -13.01
C THR A 121 4.26 -1.60 -13.63
N ALA A 122 5.08 -2.60 -13.94
CA ALA A 122 4.62 -3.89 -14.46
C ALA A 122 3.69 -4.60 -13.45
N ILE A 123 4.07 -4.63 -12.16
CA ILE A 123 3.23 -5.19 -11.10
C ILE A 123 1.88 -4.46 -11.02
N MET A 124 1.91 -3.12 -11.04
CA MET A 124 0.70 -2.29 -10.98
C MET A 124 -0.25 -2.47 -12.18
N ARG A 125 0.29 -2.86 -13.33
CA ARG A 125 -0.53 -3.15 -14.53
C ARG A 125 -1.11 -4.56 -14.50
N SER A 126 -0.40 -5.51 -13.93
CA SER A 126 -0.81 -6.92 -13.92
C SER A 126 -1.75 -7.27 -12.77
N THR A 127 -1.72 -6.52 -11.67
CA THR A 127 -2.41 -6.92 -10.44
C THR A 127 -2.95 -5.72 -9.69
N SER A 128 -4.23 -5.79 -9.31
CA SER A 128 -4.84 -4.92 -8.31
C SER A 128 -4.68 -5.55 -6.93
N VAL A 129 -4.27 -4.79 -5.94
CA VAL A 129 -4.20 -5.27 -4.55
C VAL A 129 -5.62 -5.38 -4.00
N ALA A 130 -6.03 -6.60 -3.67
CA ALA A 130 -7.37 -6.86 -3.17
C ALA A 130 -7.56 -6.36 -1.73
N ASN A 131 -8.78 -5.94 -1.39
CA ASN A 131 -9.12 -5.56 -0.02
C ASN A 131 -8.87 -6.73 0.93
N ALA A 132 -8.31 -6.42 2.11
CA ALA A 132 -7.94 -7.38 3.14
C ALA A 132 -6.99 -8.51 2.66
N SER A 133 -6.31 -8.36 1.53
CA SER A 133 -5.29 -9.30 1.10
C SER A 133 -4.06 -9.25 2.00
N ILE A 134 -3.33 -10.36 2.04
CA ILE A 134 -2.09 -10.49 2.81
C ILE A 134 -0.90 -10.51 1.85
N THR A 135 0.06 -9.63 2.12
CA THR A 135 1.38 -9.62 1.47
C THR A 135 2.43 -9.81 2.54
N ARG A 136 3.31 -10.79 2.39
CA ARG A 136 4.35 -11.10 3.37
C ARG A 136 5.74 -10.88 2.79
N LEU A 137 6.49 -10.04 3.47
CA LEU A 137 7.90 -9.78 3.20
C LEU A 137 8.72 -10.38 4.35
N VAL A 138 9.78 -11.05 4.04
CA VAL A 138 10.65 -11.72 5.02
C VAL A 138 12.10 -11.27 4.86
N ARG A 139 12.78 -11.18 5.98
CA ARG A 139 14.22 -10.93 6.01
C ARG A 139 14.86 -11.94 6.96
N PRO A 140 15.57 -12.94 6.41
CA PRO A 140 16.23 -13.92 7.24
C PRO A 140 17.31 -13.28 8.12
N SER A 141 17.31 -13.59 9.40
CA SER A 141 18.41 -13.31 10.36
C SER A 141 18.87 -11.84 10.51
N GLY A 142 18.03 -10.86 10.23
CA GLY A 142 18.33 -9.45 10.51
C GLY A 142 19.40 -8.77 9.64
N ALA A 143 20.19 -9.51 8.87
CA ALA A 143 21.33 -8.98 8.12
C ALA A 143 21.22 -9.10 6.59
N GLY A 144 20.18 -9.71 6.07
CA GLY A 144 19.97 -9.94 4.64
C GLY A 144 19.07 -8.93 3.97
N ALA A 145 18.94 -9.04 2.65
CA ALA A 145 17.92 -8.32 1.91
C ALA A 145 16.53 -8.89 2.24
N TRP A 146 15.53 -8.03 2.19
CA TRP A 146 14.13 -8.44 2.22
C TRP A 146 13.78 -9.25 0.97
N SER A 147 12.91 -10.22 1.10
CA SER A 147 12.36 -10.98 -0.02
C SER A 147 10.84 -11.11 0.12
N LEU A 148 10.17 -11.21 -1.01
CA LEU A 148 8.74 -11.49 -1.07
C LEU A 148 8.51 -12.98 -0.79
N ASP A 149 7.68 -13.28 0.20
CA ASP A 149 7.24 -14.64 0.48
C ASP A 149 5.88 -14.93 -0.16
N CYS A 150 4.90 -14.03 0.00
CA CYS A 150 3.64 -14.11 -0.71
C CYS A 150 3.09 -12.72 -1.02
N PHE A 151 2.28 -12.62 -2.09
CA PHE A 151 1.69 -11.37 -2.53
C PHE A 151 0.21 -11.51 -2.79
N ASN A 152 -0.56 -10.57 -2.23
CA ASN A 152 -1.98 -10.38 -2.54
C ASN A 152 -2.85 -11.64 -2.27
N VAL A 153 -2.52 -12.38 -1.21
CA VAL A 153 -3.19 -13.63 -0.82
C VAL A 153 -4.57 -13.33 -0.23
N ILE A 154 -5.62 -13.97 -0.73
CA ILE A 154 -7.03 -13.78 -0.34
C ILE A 154 -7.75 -15.07 0.06
N GLU A 155 -7.06 -16.22 0.08
CA GLU A 155 -7.68 -17.53 0.36
C GLU A 155 -8.41 -17.56 1.72
N HIS A 156 -7.95 -16.80 2.69
CA HIS A 156 -8.61 -16.67 4.00
C HIS A 156 -10.00 -15.99 3.91
N LEU A 157 -10.28 -15.23 2.85
CA LEU A 157 -11.57 -14.59 2.63
C LEU A 157 -12.61 -15.58 2.08
N ALA A 158 -12.17 -16.57 1.30
CA ALA A 158 -13.05 -17.58 0.74
C ALA A 158 -13.67 -18.49 1.82
N ALA A 159 -12.96 -18.71 2.91
CA ALA A 159 -13.45 -19.47 4.06
C ALA A 159 -14.59 -18.76 4.85
N GLY A 160 -14.76 -17.44 4.64
CA GLY A 160 -15.77 -16.62 5.31
C GLY A 160 -17.06 -16.34 4.50
N GLY A 161 -17.16 -16.82 3.27
CA GLY A 161 -18.38 -16.76 2.45
C GLY A 161 -18.75 -15.39 1.83
N THR A 162 -17.88 -14.39 1.89
CA THR A 162 -18.07 -13.10 1.20
C THR A 162 -17.06 -12.96 0.04
N ALA A 163 -17.59 -12.73 -1.16
CA ALA A 163 -16.73 -12.38 -2.31
C ALA A 163 -15.94 -11.09 -2.01
N PRO A 164 -14.67 -10.99 -2.42
CA PRO A 164 -13.89 -9.78 -2.24
C PRO A 164 -14.55 -8.63 -3.00
N ASP A 165 -14.84 -7.55 -2.28
CA ASP A 165 -15.34 -6.32 -2.87
C ASP A 165 -14.17 -5.65 -3.61
N THR A 166 -14.23 -5.67 -4.94
CA THR A 166 -13.28 -4.92 -5.78
C THR A 166 -13.80 -3.49 -5.86
N ASP A 167 -13.26 -2.61 -5.04
CA ASP A 167 -13.56 -1.18 -5.09
C ASP A 167 -13.23 -0.62 -6.48
N PRO A 168 -14.24 -0.21 -7.27
CA PRO A 168 -14.03 0.34 -8.61
C PRO A 168 -13.30 1.70 -8.60
N ALA A 169 -13.11 2.31 -7.45
CA ALA A 169 -12.41 3.59 -7.33
C ALA A 169 -10.88 3.49 -7.50
N THR A 170 -10.29 2.30 -7.34
CA THR A 170 -8.87 2.05 -7.59
C THR A 170 -8.57 1.65 -9.03
N GLY A 171 -9.60 1.30 -9.81
CA GLY A 171 -9.51 0.92 -11.21
C GLY A 171 -9.32 2.11 -12.14
N MET A 172 -8.12 2.68 -12.14
CA MET A 172 -7.72 3.52 -13.25
C MET A 172 -7.21 2.63 -14.38
N PRO A 173 -7.78 2.69 -15.59
CA PRO A 173 -7.27 1.90 -16.72
C PRO A 173 -5.81 2.27 -17.00
N PRO A 174 -5.02 1.33 -17.50
CA PRO A 174 -3.67 1.63 -17.96
C PRO A 174 -3.74 2.66 -19.08
N ALA A 175 -2.95 3.71 -18.98
CA ALA A 175 -2.62 4.57 -20.09
C ALA A 175 -1.42 3.98 -20.82
#